data_9fabb31338761fe4f437445fa887d013
#
_entry.id   9fabb31338761fe4f437445fa887d013
#
_cell.length_a   1.000
_cell.length_b   1.000
_cell.length_c   1.000
_cell.angle_alpha   90.00
_cell.angle_beta   90.00
_cell.angle_gamma   90.00
#
_symmetry.space_group_name_H-M   'P 1'
#
loop_
_entity.id
_entity.type
_entity.pdbx_description
1 polymer ?
#
loop_
_entity_poly.entity_id
_entity_poly.type
_entity_poly.pdbx_seq_one_letter_code
_entity_poly.pdbx_strand_id
1 'polypeptide(L)'
;MNRIFPEQLASNLNSHLAKVYFLVGTDPLLLSESEDLIHQAALLQGFDEKNQITIDTNTDWSALIEASQSMGLFFNKQIFILNLPENLTALLQKNLQQFISGLNEDSLLVLTLPKLSKAAEKQEWFIQANQLEPQAVIVNCQTPNSEQLSRWVKHRTKNMGLSADEEAIQLLCYSYENNLLALKQALQLLDLLYPDHKLTYNRVKSVVEQSSVFTPFQWIDALLSGKANRSKRILRGLQAEDVQPVILLRTLQRELLTLLELTKPQLRNPSLNTSLPTQTLKADFDRLKIWQNRRPLYTAAIQRLTYQKLFEILQELADIERTTKQEYGQDVWVKLADLSVKFCL
;
A
#
# COMPACT_ATOMS: atom_id res chain seq x y z
N MET A 1 -14.16 5.34 22.37
CA MET A 1 -13.84 4.83 21.01
C MET A 1 -12.37 4.45 20.93
N ASN A 2 -12.06 3.23 20.58
CA ASN A 2 -10.71 2.72 20.50
C ASN A 2 -10.23 2.76 19.02
N ARG A 3 -9.05 3.36 18.75
CA ARG A 3 -8.42 3.37 17.43
C ARG A 3 -7.18 2.51 17.47
N ILE A 4 -7.13 1.50 16.62
CA ILE A 4 -6.06 0.51 16.60
C ILE A 4 -5.52 0.31 15.17
N PHE A 5 -4.34 -0.27 15.07
CA PHE A 5 -3.81 -0.79 13.83
C PHE A 5 -4.19 -2.26 13.66
N PRO A 6 -4.18 -2.82 12.42
CA PRO A 6 -4.51 -4.22 12.17
C PRO A 6 -3.71 -5.21 13.00
N GLU A 7 -2.45 -4.90 13.32
CA GLU A 7 -1.59 -5.76 14.14
C GLU A 7 -2.08 -5.89 15.60
N GLN A 8 -2.90 -4.96 16.07
CA GLN A 8 -3.47 -4.95 17.41
C GLN A 8 -4.85 -5.61 17.47
N LEU A 9 -5.46 -5.87 16.30
CA LEU A 9 -6.85 -6.34 16.20
C LEU A 9 -7.02 -7.71 16.85
N ALA A 10 -6.13 -8.67 16.61
CA ALA A 10 -6.22 -10.00 17.22
C ALA A 10 -6.20 -9.95 18.75
N SER A 11 -5.33 -9.12 19.33
CA SER A 11 -5.26 -8.92 20.77
C SER A 11 -6.54 -8.23 21.32
N ASN A 12 -7.11 -7.29 20.57
CA ASN A 12 -8.35 -6.63 20.93
C ASN A 12 -9.54 -7.61 20.91
N LEU A 13 -9.65 -8.44 19.87
CA LEU A 13 -10.71 -9.45 19.73
C LEU A 13 -10.65 -10.52 20.82
N ASN A 14 -9.45 -10.88 21.28
CA ASN A 14 -9.29 -11.80 22.41
C ASN A 14 -9.80 -11.24 23.74
N SER A 15 -9.84 -9.92 23.89
CA SER A 15 -10.35 -9.28 25.12
C SER A 15 -11.87 -9.13 25.11
N HIS A 16 -12.44 -8.70 23.99
CA HIS A 16 -13.90 -8.54 23.81
C HIS A 16 -14.24 -8.36 22.33
N LEU A 17 -15.45 -8.80 21.96
CA LEU A 17 -16.01 -8.53 20.63
C LEU A 17 -16.82 -7.24 20.70
N ALA A 18 -16.41 -6.21 19.93
CA ALA A 18 -17.16 -4.95 19.87
C ALA A 18 -18.43 -5.12 19.02
N LYS A 19 -19.43 -4.29 19.30
CA LYS A 19 -20.69 -4.28 18.54
C LYS A 19 -20.52 -3.77 17.13
N VAL A 20 -19.60 -2.79 16.95
CA VAL A 20 -19.32 -2.16 15.67
C VAL A 20 -17.82 -2.06 15.44
N TYR A 21 -17.38 -2.46 14.24
CA TYR A 21 -16.03 -2.25 13.74
C TYR A 21 -16.06 -1.32 12.54
N PHE A 22 -15.18 -0.32 12.53
CA PHE A 22 -14.90 0.52 11.36
C PHE A 22 -13.56 0.13 10.77
N LEU A 23 -13.54 -0.44 9.58
CA LEU A 23 -12.32 -0.71 8.81
C LEU A 23 -12.06 0.49 7.90
N VAL A 24 -11.10 1.34 8.26
CA VAL A 24 -10.85 2.61 7.59
C VAL A 24 -9.56 2.55 6.80
N GLY A 25 -9.67 2.54 5.48
CA GLY A 25 -8.51 2.51 4.60
C GLY A 25 -8.81 1.94 3.23
N THR A 26 -7.77 1.86 2.41
CA THR A 26 -7.85 1.37 1.03
C THR A 26 -6.91 0.21 0.75
N ASP A 27 -6.14 -0.25 1.74
CA ASP A 27 -5.23 -1.38 1.53
C ASP A 27 -6.02 -2.70 1.52
N PRO A 28 -6.03 -3.42 0.38
CA PRO A 28 -6.87 -4.61 0.23
C PRO A 28 -6.45 -5.76 1.15
N LEU A 29 -5.15 -5.88 1.47
CA LEU A 29 -4.67 -6.91 2.37
C LEU A 29 -5.13 -6.64 3.81
N LEU A 30 -4.94 -5.40 4.29
CA LEU A 30 -5.28 -5.04 5.65
C LEU A 30 -6.80 -5.09 5.90
N LEU A 31 -7.59 -4.69 4.90
CA LEU A 31 -9.06 -4.79 4.96
C LEU A 31 -9.50 -6.26 5.04
N SER A 32 -9.03 -7.10 4.10
CA SER A 32 -9.41 -8.51 4.05
C SER A 32 -8.98 -9.26 5.33
N GLU A 33 -7.74 -9.11 5.78
CA GLU A 33 -7.27 -9.79 6.99
C GLU A 33 -8.00 -9.31 8.25
N SER A 34 -8.33 -8.02 8.34
CA SER A 34 -9.10 -7.48 9.47
C SER A 34 -10.54 -8.00 9.46
N GLU A 35 -11.18 -8.06 8.29
CA GLU A 35 -12.51 -8.64 8.13
C GLU A 35 -12.54 -10.11 8.53
N ASP A 36 -11.55 -10.90 8.04
CA ASP A 36 -11.44 -12.32 8.34
C ASP A 36 -11.24 -12.57 9.85
N LEU A 37 -10.39 -11.79 10.51
CA LEU A 37 -10.16 -11.91 11.96
C LEU A 37 -11.43 -11.60 12.76
N ILE A 38 -12.17 -10.54 12.41
CA ILE A 38 -13.43 -10.17 13.05
C ILE A 38 -14.46 -11.28 12.83
N HIS A 39 -14.59 -11.77 11.59
CA HIS A 39 -15.52 -12.83 11.26
C HIS A 39 -15.21 -14.13 12.01
N GLN A 40 -13.95 -14.54 12.11
CA GLN A 40 -13.55 -15.73 12.88
C GLN A 40 -13.87 -15.57 14.37
N ALA A 41 -13.57 -14.40 14.96
CA ALA A 41 -13.90 -14.13 16.35
C ALA A 41 -15.42 -14.09 16.59
N ALA A 42 -16.19 -13.59 15.65
CA ALA A 42 -17.65 -13.56 15.68
C ALA A 42 -18.24 -14.98 15.60
N LEU A 43 -17.73 -15.83 14.71
CA LEU A 43 -18.13 -17.23 14.57
C LEU A 43 -17.98 -18.00 15.91
N LEU A 44 -16.89 -17.77 16.64
CA LEU A 44 -16.67 -18.38 17.96
C LEU A 44 -17.71 -17.95 19.01
N GLN A 45 -18.44 -16.84 18.78
CA GLN A 45 -19.50 -16.33 19.64
C GLN A 45 -20.90 -16.57 19.08
N GLY A 46 -21.00 -17.41 18.02
CA GLY A 46 -22.27 -17.84 17.45
C GLY A 46 -22.83 -16.93 16.36
N PHE A 47 -22.04 -15.96 15.84
CA PHE A 47 -22.43 -15.16 14.67
C PHE A 47 -22.11 -15.95 13.40
N ASP A 48 -23.00 -16.82 12.98
CA ASP A 48 -22.80 -17.77 11.88
C ASP A 48 -23.43 -17.31 10.55
N GLU A 49 -24.31 -16.31 10.57
CA GLU A 49 -24.92 -15.75 9.38
C GLU A 49 -24.18 -14.49 8.92
N LYS A 50 -23.47 -14.56 7.78
CA LYS A 50 -22.71 -13.45 7.19
C LYS A 50 -23.49 -12.77 6.07
N ASN A 51 -23.77 -11.47 6.23
CA ASN A 51 -24.41 -10.61 5.25
C ASN A 51 -23.41 -9.55 4.78
N GLN A 52 -22.91 -9.65 3.55
CA GLN A 52 -21.93 -8.70 2.98
C GLN A 52 -22.54 -7.93 1.81
N ILE A 53 -22.58 -6.61 1.92
CA ILE A 53 -23.28 -5.74 0.98
C ILE A 53 -22.41 -4.52 0.66
N THR A 54 -22.32 -4.18 -0.63
CA THR A 54 -21.74 -2.92 -1.07
C THR A 54 -22.86 -1.88 -1.16
N ILE A 55 -22.72 -0.81 -0.41
CA ILE A 55 -23.71 0.25 -0.31
C ILE A 55 -23.55 1.25 -1.45
N ASP A 56 -24.62 1.44 -2.21
CA ASP A 56 -24.72 2.42 -3.28
C ASP A 56 -26.11 3.09 -3.32
N THR A 57 -26.38 3.84 -4.38
CA THR A 57 -27.68 4.53 -4.57
C THR A 57 -28.85 3.58 -4.81
N ASN A 58 -28.59 2.33 -5.21
CA ASN A 58 -29.59 1.32 -5.53
C ASN A 58 -29.79 0.30 -4.40
N THR A 59 -29.11 0.45 -3.30
CA THR A 59 -29.20 -0.45 -2.14
C THR A 59 -30.64 -0.51 -1.62
N ASP A 60 -31.21 -1.73 -1.52
CA ASP A 60 -32.51 -1.95 -0.90
C ASP A 60 -32.38 -1.94 0.62
N TRP A 61 -32.53 -0.76 1.18
CA TRP A 61 -32.46 -0.56 2.63
C TRP A 61 -33.61 -1.20 3.37
N SER A 62 -34.78 -1.35 2.74
CA SER A 62 -35.93 -1.99 3.36
C SER A 62 -35.67 -3.47 3.61
N ALA A 63 -35.17 -4.18 2.61
CA ALA A 63 -34.77 -5.58 2.73
C ALA A 63 -33.63 -5.75 3.75
N LEU A 64 -32.65 -4.83 3.78
CA LEU A 64 -31.52 -4.86 4.72
C LEU A 64 -31.97 -4.66 6.18
N ILE A 65 -32.89 -3.71 6.42
CA ILE A 65 -33.45 -3.45 7.75
C ILE A 65 -34.32 -4.64 8.18
N GLU A 66 -35.13 -5.18 7.28
CA GLU A 66 -35.96 -6.36 7.57
C GLU A 66 -35.07 -7.57 7.93
N ALA A 67 -33.99 -7.81 7.18
CA ALA A 67 -33.01 -8.85 7.49
C ALA A 67 -32.38 -8.67 8.87
N SER A 68 -32.05 -7.43 9.28
CA SER A 68 -31.45 -7.15 10.58
C SER A 68 -32.42 -7.33 11.76
N GLN A 69 -33.73 -7.28 11.50
CA GLN A 69 -34.79 -7.42 12.49
C GLN A 69 -35.45 -8.80 12.50
N SER A 70 -35.24 -9.58 11.41
CA SER A 70 -35.76 -10.93 11.33
C SER A 70 -35.02 -11.83 12.31
N MET A 71 -35.70 -12.30 13.32
CA MET A 71 -35.26 -13.45 14.10
C MET A 71 -35.34 -14.65 13.16
N GLY A 72 -34.20 -15.17 12.67
CA GLY A 72 -34.18 -16.42 11.92
C GLY A 72 -34.90 -17.52 12.72
N LEU A 73 -35.49 -18.50 12.03
CA LEU A 73 -36.17 -19.64 12.65
C LEU A 73 -35.33 -20.41 13.69
N PHE A 74 -33.99 -20.18 13.67
CA PHE A 74 -33.01 -20.86 14.52
C PHE A 74 -32.27 -19.94 15.50
N PHE A 75 -32.68 -18.69 15.71
CA PHE A 75 -32.00 -17.71 16.60
C PHE A 75 -30.54 -17.46 16.23
N ASN A 76 -30.22 -17.41 14.95
CA ASN A 76 -28.84 -17.21 14.47
C ASN A 76 -28.41 -15.77 14.70
N LYS A 77 -27.21 -15.59 15.25
CA LYS A 77 -26.57 -14.28 15.33
C LYS A 77 -25.98 -13.91 13.96
N GLN A 78 -26.13 -12.63 13.60
CA GLN A 78 -25.79 -12.14 12.26
C GLN A 78 -24.62 -11.17 12.30
N ILE A 79 -23.72 -11.27 11.31
CA ILE A 79 -22.70 -10.27 11.03
C ILE A 79 -23.05 -9.54 9.73
N PHE A 80 -23.17 -8.22 9.80
CA PHE A 80 -23.38 -7.35 8.66
C PHE A 80 -22.08 -6.65 8.29
N ILE A 81 -21.60 -6.84 7.07
CA ILE A 81 -20.41 -6.20 6.52
C ILE A 81 -20.85 -5.25 5.41
N LEU A 82 -20.83 -3.96 5.68
CA LEU A 82 -21.26 -2.93 4.75
C LEU A 82 -20.08 -2.16 4.20
N ASN A 83 -19.85 -2.29 2.89
CA ASN A 83 -18.82 -1.53 2.16
C ASN A 83 -19.41 -0.19 1.74
N LEU A 84 -18.98 0.88 2.40
CA LEU A 84 -19.48 2.23 2.18
C LEU A 84 -18.70 2.95 1.07
N PRO A 85 -19.36 3.77 0.23
CA PRO A 85 -18.66 4.64 -0.73
C PRO A 85 -17.87 5.74 -0.01
N GLU A 86 -16.89 6.34 -0.71
CA GLU A 86 -16.09 7.43 -0.15
C GLU A 86 -16.94 8.63 0.28
N ASN A 87 -17.97 8.94 -0.51
CA ASN A 87 -18.89 10.06 -0.28
C ASN A 87 -20.29 9.54 0.05
N LEU A 88 -20.69 9.65 1.29
CA LEU A 88 -22.04 9.33 1.74
C LEU A 88 -22.99 10.52 1.49
N THR A 89 -23.97 10.34 0.62
CA THR A 89 -25.03 11.31 0.42
C THR A 89 -25.90 11.43 1.68
N ALA A 90 -26.64 12.54 1.84
CA ALA A 90 -27.54 12.72 2.99
C ALA A 90 -28.58 11.59 3.13
N LEU A 91 -29.06 11.06 2.00
CA LEU A 91 -29.99 9.92 1.98
C LEU A 91 -29.32 8.65 2.50
N LEU A 92 -28.12 8.32 2.02
CA LEU A 92 -27.37 7.15 2.50
C LEU A 92 -27.04 7.26 3.99
N GLN A 93 -26.68 8.45 4.46
CA GLN A 93 -26.43 8.69 5.90
C GLN A 93 -27.68 8.44 6.75
N LYS A 94 -28.85 8.93 6.30
CA LYS A 94 -30.13 8.73 6.98
C LYS A 94 -30.52 7.26 7.03
N ASN A 95 -30.38 6.53 5.91
CA ASN A 95 -30.71 5.11 5.84
C ASN A 95 -29.74 4.28 6.71
N LEU A 96 -28.44 4.60 6.68
CA LEU A 96 -27.44 3.96 7.53
C LEU A 96 -27.74 4.21 9.03
N GLN A 97 -28.14 5.43 9.38
CA GLN A 97 -28.56 5.76 10.73
C GLN A 97 -29.76 4.92 11.17
N GLN A 98 -30.77 4.80 10.31
CA GLN A 98 -31.96 4.00 10.59
C GLN A 98 -31.60 2.51 10.77
N PHE A 99 -30.71 1.97 9.92
CA PHE A 99 -30.22 0.60 10.04
C PHE A 99 -29.50 0.37 11.37
N ILE A 100 -28.57 1.26 11.74
CA ILE A 100 -27.81 1.17 13.00
C ILE A 100 -28.74 1.23 14.22
N SER A 101 -29.77 2.07 14.16
CA SER A 101 -30.79 2.18 15.26
C SER A 101 -31.61 0.91 15.40
N GLY A 102 -31.74 0.10 14.36
CA GLY A 102 -32.51 -1.15 14.36
C GLY A 102 -31.70 -2.39 14.76
N LEU A 103 -30.38 -2.27 14.96
CA LEU A 103 -29.53 -3.40 15.33
C LEU A 103 -29.89 -3.93 16.73
N ASN A 104 -30.12 -5.23 16.83
CA ASN A 104 -30.38 -5.94 18.08
C ASN A 104 -29.09 -6.53 18.69
N GLU A 105 -29.19 -7.20 19.84
CA GLU A 105 -28.03 -7.81 20.54
C GLU A 105 -27.35 -8.92 19.71
N ASP A 106 -28.09 -9.60 18.85
CA ASP A 106 -27.62 -10.70 18.01
C ASP A 106 -27.05 -10.24 16.66
N SER A 107 -26.86 -8.94 16.47
CA SER A 107 -26.28 -8.34 15.26
C SER A 107 -24.91 -7.75 15.54
N LEU A 108 -23.91 -8.05 14.72
CA LEU A 108 -22.60 -7.41 14.71
C LEU A 108 -22.43 -6.63 13.42
N LEU A 109 -21.87 -5.43 13.47
CA LEU A 109 -21.71 -4.56 12.30
C LEU A 109 -20.24 -4.28 12.00
N VAL A 110 -19.84 -4.50 10.74
CA VAL A 110 -18.54 -4.09 10.19
C VAL A 110 -18.78 -3.08 9.09
N LEU A 111 -18.26 -1.88 9.23
CA LEU A 111 -18.36 -0.80 8.26
C LEU A 111 -16.99 -0.58 7.62
N THR A 112 -16.87 -0.86 6.33
CA THR A 112 -15.63 -0.60 5.57
C THR A 112 -15.78 0.72 4.83
N LEU A 113 -14.82 1.62 4.99
CA LEU A 113 -14.81 2.93 4.33
C LEU A 113 -13.39 3.35 3.92
N PRO A 114 -13.23 3.95 2.72
CA PRO A 114 -11.91 4.36 2.24
C PRO A 114 -11.27 5.43 3.14
N LYS A 115 -12.09 6.30 3.72
CA LYS A 115 -11.65 7.42 4.56
C LYS A 115 -12.72 7.81 5.57
N LEU A 116 -12.29 8.11 6.78
CA LEU A 116 -13.13 8.69 7.83
C LEU A 116 -12.68 10.13 8.10
N SER A 117 -13.49 11.09 7.69
CA SER A 117 -13.19 12.51 7.91
C SER A 117 -13.72 12.97 9.28
N LYS A 118 -13.12 14.04 9.84
CA LYS A 118 -13.62 14.67 11.06
C LYS A 118 -15.06 15.18 10.93
N ALA A 119 -15.52 15.46 9.72
CA ALA A 119 -16.91 15.84 9.46
C ALA A 119 -17.83 14.61 9.54
N ALA A 120 -17.40 13.46 9.01
CA ALA A 120 -18.14 12.20 9.11
C ALA A 120 -18.28 11.70 10.55
N GLU A 121 -17.25 11.90 11.38
CA GLU A 121 -17.30 11.56 12.82
C GLU A 121 -18.33 12.39 13.63
N LYS A 122 -18.80 13.51 13.10
CA LYS A 122 -19.84 14.36 13.71
C LYS A 122 -21.24 14.05 13.22
N GLN A 123 -21.39 13.14 12.25
CA GLN A 123 -22.69 12.75 11.71
C GLN A 123 -23.40 11.78 12.66
N GLU A 124 -24.72 11.85 12.68
CA GLU A 124 -25.57 11.08 13.58
C GLU A 124 -25.38 9.57 13.46
N TRP A 125 -25.24 9.03 12.24
CA TRP A 125 -24.99 7.61 12.01
C TRP A 125 -23.71 7.11 12.71
N PHE A 126 -22.66 7.94 12.71
CA PHE A 126 -21.39 7.60 13.34
C PHE A 126 -21.47 7.72 14.87
N ILE A 127 -22.11 8.78 15.36
CA ILE A 127 -22.35 8.98 16.80
C ILE A 127 -23.15 7.82 17.37
N GLN A 128 -24.23 7.41 16.71
CA GLN A 128 -25.05 6.28 17.14
C GLN A 128 -24.28 4.96 17.12
N ALA A 129 -23.54 4.67 16.04
CA ALA A 129 -22.71 3.47 15.97
C ALA A 129 -21.68 3.41 17.11
N ASN A 130 -21.15 4.57 17.52
CA ASN A 130 -20.18 4.66 18.60
C ASN A 130 -20.79 4.58 20.00
N GLN A 131 -22.10 4.78 20.13
CA GLN A 131 -22.85 4.66 21.40
C GLN A 131 -23.29 3.23 21.69
N LEU A 132 -23.23 2.33 20.69
CA LEU A 132 -23.54 0.93 20.87
C LEU A 132 -22.48 0.25 21.76
N GLU A 133 -22.94 -0.57 22.68
CA GLU A 133 -22.07 -1.37 23.57
C GLU A 133 -22.05 -2.84 23.13
N PRO A 134 -20.91 -3.51 23.21
CA PRO A 134 -19.56 -3.01 23.59
C PRO A 134 -19.00 -1.98 22.62
N GLN A 135 -18.21 -1.04 23.18
CA GLN A 135 -17.74 0.15 22.46
C GLN A 135 -17.10 -0.13 21.10
N ALA A 136 -17.46 0.68 20.10
CA ALA A 136 -16.96 0.58 18.72
C ALA A 136 -15.43 0.70 18.61
N VAL A 137 -14.87 -0.05 17.66
CA VAL A 137 -13.43 -0.08 17.36
C VAL A 137 -13.19 0.42 15.94
N ILE A 138 -12.23 1.33 15.77
CA ILE A 138 -11.72 1.76 14.47
C ILE A 138 -10.40 1.07 14.21
N VAL A 139 -10.31 0.34 13.11
CA VAL A 139 -9.09 -0.29 12.60
C VAL A 139 -8.56 0.53 11.42
N ASN A 140 -7.32 1.02 11.53
CA ASN A 140 -6.68 1.80 10.47
C ASN A 140 -6.08 0.88 9.40
N CYS A 141 -6.79 0.68 8.30
CA CYS A 141 -6.39 -0.16 7.16
C CYS A 141 -5.78 0.65 6.00
N GLN A 142 -5.12 1.78 6.28
CA GLN A 142 -4.35 2.51 5.28
C GLN A 142 -3.02 1.81 4.99
N THR A 143 -2.60 1.85 3.71
CA THR A 143 -1.28 1.34 3.34
C THR A 143 -0.19 2.06 4.15
N PRO A 144 0.69 1.33 4.84
CA PRO A 144 1.76 1.92 5.63
C PRO A 144 2.69 2.79 4.77
N ASN A 145 3.06 3.95 5.27
CA ASN A 145 4.14 4.74 4.67
C ASN A 145 5.51 4.05 4.88
N SER A 146 6.57 4.57 4.26
CA SER A 146 7.91 3.95 4.29
C SER A 146 8.45 3.71 5.71
N GLU A 147 8.14 4.60 6.67
CA GLU A 147 8.58 4.45 8.07
C GLU A 147 7.77 3.36 8.80
N GLN A 148 6.46 3.33 8.56
CA GLN A 148 5.55 2.34 9.13
C GLN A 148 5.76 0.96 8.52
N LEU A 149 6.11 0.88 7.23
CA LEU A 149 6.29 -0.37 6.50
C LEU A 149 7.39 -1.24 7.12
N SER A 150 8.53 -0.67 7.50
CA SER A 150 9.60 -1.42 8.17
C SER A 150 9.12 -2.05 9.48
N ARG A 151 8.31 -1.33 10.27
CA ARG A 151 7.71 -1.84 11.50
C ARG A 151 6.72 -2.96 11.21
N TRP A 152 5.90 -2.78 10.19
CA TRP A 152 4.93 -3.78 9.75
C TRP A 152 5.64 -5.07 9.30
N VAL A 153 6.71 -4.98 8.48
CA VAL A 153 7.49 -6.14 8.05
C VAL A 153 8.11 -6.87 9.24
N LYS A 154 8.73 -6.14 10.19
CA LYS A 154 9.30 -6.72 11.41
C LYS A 154 8.26 -7.46 12.25
N HIS A 155 7.07 -6.88 12.39
CA HIS A 155 5.97 -7.52 13.10
C HIS A 155 5.48 -8.78 12.36
N ARG A 156 5.29 -8.68 11.05
CA ARG A 156 4.83 -9.80 10.21
C ARG A 156 5.82 -10.96 10.20
N THR A 157 7.11 -10.70 10.00
CA THR A 157 8.16 -11.75 10.04
C THR A 157 8.21 -12.43 11.40
N LYS A 158 8.13 -11.66 12.49
CA LYS A 158 8.08 -12.22 13.84
C LYS A 158 6.87 -13.15 14.05
N ASN A 159 5.69 -12.75 13.59
CA ASN A 159 4.47 -13.55 13.72
C ASN A 159 4.51 -14.83 12.87
N MET A 160 5.27 -14.83 11.78
CA MET A 160 5.53 -16.02 10.94
C MET A 160 6.68 -16.86 11.47
N GLY A 161 7.34 -16.50 12.58
CA GLY A 161 8.51 -17.19 13.11
C GLY A 161 9.79 -16.98 12.31
N LEU A 162 9.81 -15.99 11.40
CA LEU A 162 10.95 -15.69 10.54
C LEU A 162 11.93 -14.74 11.23
N SER A 163 13.22 -15.07 11.17
CA SER A 163 14.32 -14.19 11.60
C SER A 163 14.92 -13.48 10.40
N ALA A 164 14.69 -12.19 10.28
CA ALA A 164 15.17 -11.37 9.17
C ALA A 164 16.27 -10.40 9.63
N ASP A 165 17.37 -10.31 8.87
CA ASP A 165 18.35 -9.25 9.07
C ASP A 165 17.84 -7.90 8.58
N GLU A 166 18.46 -6.81 9.03
CA GLU A 166 18.01 -5.47 8.70
C GLU A 166 18.09 -5.16 7.21
N GLU A 167 19.10 -5.69 6.52
CA GLU A 167 19.25 -5.51 5.05
C GLU A 167 18.16 -6.26 4.28
N ALA A 168 17.75 -7.45 4.74
CA ALA A 168 16.62 -8.19 4.18
C ALA A 168 15.30 -7.44 4.35
N ILE A 169 15.07 -6.87 5.54
CA ILE A 169 13.87 -6.04 5.81
C ILE A 169 13.85 -4.82 4.89
N GLN A 170 14.98 -4.13 4.76
CA GLN A 170 15.10 -2.96 3.88
C GLN A 170 14.80 -3.32 2.43
N LEU A 171 15.34 -4.45 1.94
CA LEU A 171 15.09 -4.90 0.57
C LEU A 171 13.62 -5.26 0.34
N LEU A 172 12.96 -5.92 1.30
CA LEU A 172 11.52 -6.21 1.26
C LEU A 172 10.70 -4.92 1.22
N CYS A 173 10.97 -3.98 2.12
CA CYS A 173 10.30 -2.68 2.14
C CYS A 173 10.46 -1.93 0.82
N TYR A 174 11.68 -1.88 0.29
CA TYR A 174 11.97 -1.23 -0.97
C TYR A 174 11.26 -1.90 -2.16
N SER A 175 11.31 -3.23 -2.23
CA SER A 175 10.78 -3.98 -3.38
C SER A 175 9.25 -4.00 -3.44
N TYR A 176 8.59 -3.89 -2.30
CA TYR A 176 7.14 -4.05 -2.17
C TYR A 176 6.43 -2.84 -1.54
N GLU A 177 7.04 -1.64 -1.55
CA GLU A 177 6.39 -0.41 -1.11
C GLU A 177 5.05 -0.22 -1.84
N ASN A 178 3.99 0.09 -1.11
CA ASN A 178 2.62 0.21 -1.59
C ASN A 178 1.98 -1.08 -2.15
N ASN A 179 2.56 -2.26 -1.90
CA ASN A 179 1.99 -3.54 -2.30
C ASN A 179 2.16 -4.61 -1.20
N LEU A 180 1.37 -4.49 -0.14
CA LEU A 180 1.43 -5.42 1.00
C LEU A 180 1.03 -6.85 0.62
N LEU A 181 0.15 -7.03 -0.37
CA LEU A 181 -0.25 -8.36 -0.81
C LEU A 181 0.93 -9.12 -1.43
N ALA A 182 1.66 -8.47 -2.35
CA ALA A 182 2.86 -9.07 -2.93
C ALA A 182 3.96 -9.30 -1.87
N LEU A 183 4.09 -8.38 -0.90
CA LEU A 183 4.99 -8.54 0.22
C LEU A 183 4.64 -9.77 1.08
N LYS A 184 3.36 -9.96 1.40
CA LYS A 184 2.88 -11.17 2.11
C LYS A 184 3.22 -12.44 1.33
N GLN A 185 2.94 -12.47 0.02
CA GLN A 185 3.24 -13.61 -0.84
C GLN A 185 4.75 -13.90 -0.89
N ALA A 186 5.59 -12.87 -0.97
CA ALA A 186 7.03 -13.02 -0.93
C ALA A 186 7.53 -13.61 0.40
N LEU A 187 6.97 -13.16 1.53
CA LEU A 187 7.29 -13.71 2.84
C LEU A 187 6.87 -15.19 2.96
N GLN A 188 5.67 -15.53 2.46
CA GLN A 188 5.21 -16.93 2.43
C GLN A 188 6.10 -17.82 1.57
N LEU A 189 6.54 -17.32 0.40
CA LEU A 189 7.47 -18.03 -0.46
C LEU A 189 8.84 -18.21 0.21
N LEU A 190 9.35 -17.18 0.88
CA LEU A 190 10.60 -17.24 1.63
C LEU A 190 10.54 -18.26 2.76
N ASP A 191 9.43 -18.31 3.49
CA ASP A 191 9.19 -19.28 4.55
C ASP A 191 9.21 -20.72 4.03
N LEU A 192 8.57 -20.94 2.88
CA LEU A 192 8.54 -22.24 2.20
C LEU A 192 9.92 -22.68 1.68
N LEU A 193 10.69 -21.74 1.10
CA LEU A 193 11.99 -22.04 0.48
C LEU A 193 13.11 -22.24 1.52
N TYR A 194 12.98 -21.64 2.70
CA TYR A 194 14.03 -21.65 3.72
C TYR A 194 13.54 -22.19 5.07
N PRO A 195 13.52 -23.54 5.24
CA PRO A 195 13.01 -24.19 6.45
C PRO A 195 13.75 -23.83 7.75
N ASP A 196 14.92 -23.18 7.66
CA ASP A 196 15.65 -22.65 8.81
C ASP A 196 15.09 -21.29 9.28
N HIS A 197 14.05 -20.76 8.59
CA HIS A 197 13.35 -19.52 8.89
C HIS A 197 14.24 -18.27 8.96
N LYS A 198 15.43 -18.31 8.34
CA LYS A 198 16.36 -17.16 8.32
C LYS A 198 16.28 -16.43 7.00
N LEU A 199 15.92 -15.16 7.05
CA LEU A 199 15.85 -14.26 5.90
C LEU A 199 17.08 -13.38 5.85
N THR A 200 18.03 -13.73 5.00
CA THR A 200 19.20 -12.90 4.68
C THR A 200 18.95 -12.08 3.42
N TYR A 201 19.70 -10.98 3.26
CA TYR A 201 19.65 -10.15 2.06
C TYR A 201 19.71 -10.98 0.76
N ASN A 202 20.65 -11.95 0.67
CA ASN A 202 20.81 -12.76 -0.53
C ASN A 202 19.61 -13.65 -0.84
N ARG A 203 18.99 -14.21 0.18
CA ARG A 203 17.78 -15.03 0.05
C ARG A 203 16.59 -14.21 -0.41
N VAL A 204 16.37 -13.06 0.20
CA VAL A 204 15.32 -12.12 -0.21
C VAL A 204 15.57 -11.64 -1.65
N LYS A 205 16.82 -11.28 -1.97
CA LYS A 205 17.20 -10.83 -3.32
C LYS A 205 16.89 -11.88 -4.38
N SER A 206 17.16 -13.16 -4.11
CA SER A 206 16.87 -14.23 -5.07
C SER A 206 15.37 -14.36 -5.36
N VAL A 207 14.50 -14.25 -4.35
CA VAL A 207 13.05 -14.28 -4.52
C VAL A 207 12.56 -13.04 -5.28
N VAL A 208 13.03 -11.85 -4.91
CA VAL A 208 12.68 -10.60 -5.59
C VAL A 208 13.10 -10.61 -7.06
N GLU A 209 14.28 -11.17 -7.38
CA GLU A 209 14.77 -11.24 -8.77
C GLU A 209 14.06 -12.32 -9.61
N GLN A 210 13.58 -13.39 -8.99
CA GLN A 210 12.86 -14.49 -9.64
C GLN A 210 11.36 -14.24 -9.75
N SER A 211 10.84 -13.25 -9.03
CA SER A 211 9.42 -12.91 -9.10
C SER A 211 9.02 -12.64 -10.56
N SER A 212 7.96 -13.29 -11.02
CA SER A 212 7.35 -13.03 -12.32
C SER A 212 6.60 -11.69 -12.33
N VAL A 213 6.24 -11.19 -11.14
CA VAL A 213 5.57 -9.91 -10.93
C VAL A 213 6.64 -8.84 -10.75
N PHE A 214 6.73 -7.94 -11.72
CA PHE A 214 7.67 -6.82 -11.65
C PHE A 214 7.12 -5.69 -10.78
N THR A 215 8.03 -4.94 -10.14
CA THR A 215 7.69 -3.74 -9.38
C THR A 215 8.31 -2.49 -10.01
N PRO A 216 7.70 -1.31 -9.82
CA PRO A 216 8.30 -0.04 -10.24
C PRO A 216 9.72 0.16 -9.71
N PHE A 217 10.03 -0.36 -8.51
CA PHE A 217 11.35 -0.26 -7.89
C PHE A 217 12.40 -1.10 -8.63
N GLN A 218 12.04 -2.30 -9.10
CA GLN A 218 12.94 -3.11 -9.94
C GLN A 218 13.25 -2.43 -11.27
N TRP A 219 12.29 -1.69 -11.83
CA TRP A 219 12.51 -0.87 -13.02
C TRP A 219 13.52 0.25 -12.72
N ILE A 220 13.36 0.98 -11.61
CA ILE A 220 14.33 1.98 -11.17
C ILE A 220 15.73 1.39 -10.97
N ASP A 221 15.85 0.24 -10.31
CA ASP A 221 17.16 -0.40 -10.12
C ASP A 221 17.82 -0.79 -11.44
N ALA A 222 17.02 -1.20 -12.43
CA ALA A 222 17.52 -1.46 -13.79
C ALA A 222 18.01 -0.17 -14.47
N LEU A 223 17.30 0.96 -14.28
CA LEU A 223 17.71 2.27 -14.78
C LEU A 223 19.02 2.74 -14.13
N LEU A 224 19.07 2.77 -12.81
CA LEU A 224 20.25 3.18 -12.05
C LEU A 224 21.49 2.32 -12.40
N SER A 225 21.27 1.02 -12.64
CA SER A 225 22.33 0.08 -13.05
C SER A 225 22.72 0.18 -14.53
N GLY A 226 22.05 1.00 -15.36
CA GLY A 226 22.31 1.10 -16.80
C GLY A 226 21.87 -0.13 -17.62
N LYS A 227 20.92 -0.93 -17.12
CA LYS A 227 20.48 -2.18 -17.77
C LYS A 227 19.27 -1.95 -18.67
N ALA A 228 19.47 -1.31 -19.84
CA ALA A 228 18.40 -0.91 -20.76
C ALA A 228 17.47 -2.07 -21.19
N ASN A 229 18.02 -3.23 -21.55
CA ASN A 229 17.21 -4.39 -21.95
C ASN A 229 16.35 -4.93 -20.81
N ARG A 230 16.89 -4.93 -19.56
CA ARG A 230 16.15 -5.33 -18.36
C ARG A 230 15.04 -4.32 -18.06
N SER A 231 15.30 -3.02 -18.13
CA SER A 231 14.30 -1.98 -17.89
C SER A 231 13.12 -2.08 -18.85
N LYS A 232 13.38 -2.31 -20.15
CA LYS A 232 12.32 -2.54 -21.16
C LYS A 232 11.48 -3.78 -20.86
N ARG A 233 12.11 -4.89 -20.44
CA ARG A 233 11.40 -6.11 -20.06
C ARG A 233 10.49 -5.88 -18.86
N ILE A 234 11.00 -5.19 -17.84
CA ILE A 234 10.21 -4.83 -16.64
C ILE A 234 9.04 -3.94 -17.01
N LEU A 235 9.24 -2.91 -17.85
CA LEU A 235 8.14 -2.03 -18.29
C LEU A 235 7.02 -2.81 -19.00
N ARG A 236 7.37 -3.75 -19.86
CA ARG A 236 6.37 -4.60 -20.53
C ARG A 236 5.58 -5.45 -19.53
N GLY A 237 6.25 -5.99 -18.51
CA GLY A 237 5.57 -6.74 -17.45
C GLY A 237 4.63 -5.85 -16.64
N LEU A 238 5.08 -4.66 -16.24
CA LEU A 238 4.26 -3.69 -15.50
C LEU A 238 3.04 -3.22 -16.32
N GLN A 239 3.22 -3.07 -17.64
CA GLN A 239 2.11 -2.75 -18.55
C GLN A 239 1.09 -3.91 -18.63
N ALA A 240 1.56 -5.15 -18.71
CA ALA A 240 0.71 -6.33 -18.76
C ALA A 240 -0.09 -6.56 -17.46
N GLU A 241 0.38 -6.00 -16.35
CA GLU A 241 -0.28 -6.03 -15.03
C GLU A 241 -1.11 -4.77 -14.75
N ASP A 242 -1.41 -3.97 -15.77
CA ASP A 242 -2.20 -2.74 -15.67
C ASP A 242 -1.71 -1.73 -14.62
N VAL A 243 -0.40 -1.72 -14.34
CA VAL A 243 0.21 -0.74 -13.44
C VAL A 243 0.03 0.66 -14.02
N GLN A 244 -0.49 1.57 -13.21
CA GLN A 244 -0.76 2.94 -13.63
C GLN A 244 0.54 3.70 -13.95
N PRO A 245 0.72 4.27 -15.16
CA PRO A 245 1.93 5.01 -15.55
C PRO A 245 2.32 6.12 -14.60
N VAL A 246 1.35 6.76 -13.94
CA VAL A 246 1.60 7.84 -12.97
C VAL A 246 2.45 7.38 -11.78
N ILE A 247 2.36 6.10 -11.41
CA ILE A 247 3.19 5.52 -10.33
C ILE A 247 4.66 5.47 -10.77
N LEU A 248 4.89 5.06 -12.02
CA LEU A 248 6.25 5.01 -12.61
C LEU A 248 6.85 6.39 -12.73
N LEU A 249 6.09 7.37 -13.23
CA LEU A 249 6.51 8.76 -13.36
C LEU A 249 6.92 9.35 -12.01
N ARG A 250 6.09 9.18 -10.97
CA ARG A 250 6.39 9.67 -9.61
C ARG A 250 7.62 8.97 -9.01
N THR A 251 7.75 7.67 -9.23
CA THR A 251 8.88 6.90 -8.70
C THR A 251 10.17 7.37 -9.35
N LEU A 252 10.19 7.54 -10.68
CA LEU A 252 11.35 8.04 -11.41
C LEU A 252 11.68 9.49 -11.04
N GLN A 253 10.68 10.36 -10.91
CA GLN A 253 10.86 11.75 -10.47
C GLN A 253 11.59 11.82 -9.13
N ARG A 254 11.17 11.01 -8.15
CA ARG A 254 11.81 10.95 -6.83
C ARG A 254 13.29 10.57 -6.94
N GLU A 255 13.61 9.58 -7.75
CA GLU A 255 14.99 9.12 -7.93
C GLU A 255 15.87 10.15 -8.66
N LEU A 256 15.32 10.84 -9.67
CA LEU A 256 16.03 11.92 -10.36
C LEU A 256 16.31 13.11 -9.43
N LEU A 257 15.36 13.48 -8.59
CA LEU A 257 15.58 14.52 -7.56
C LEU A 257 16.64 14.09 -6.54
N THR A 258 16.66 12.82 -6.17
CA THR A 258 17.70 12.26 -5.29
C THR A 258 19.08 12.33 -5.96
N LEU A 259 19.20 12.01 -7.25
CA LEU A 259 20.45 12.17 -8.02
C LEU A 259 20.89 13.63 -8.06
N LEU A 260 19.99 14.57 -8.26
CA LEU A 260 20.29 16.01 -8.21
C LEU A 260 20.82 16.43 -6.84
N GLU A 261 20.17 16.01 -5.76
CA GLU A 261 20.59 16.33 -4.40
C GLU A 261 21.95 15.72 -4.02
N LEU A 262 22.26 14.52 -4.51
CA LEU A 262 23.55 13.86 -4.34
C LEU A 262 24.69 14.58 -5.09
N THR A 263 24.35 15.21 -6.23
CA THR A 263 25.33 15.79 -7.15
C THR A 263 25.20 17.30 -7.26
N LYS A 264 24.51 17.94 -6.32
CA LYS A 264 24.30 19.39 -6.29
C LYS A 264 25.62 20.12 -6.52
N PRO A 265 25.68 21.00 -7.52
CA PRO A 265 26.95 21.62 -7.88
C PRO A 265 27.45 22.50 -6.73
N GLN A 266 28.64 22.17 -6.24
CA GLN A 266 29.36 23.02 -5.32
C GLN A 266 30.10 24.16 -6.07
N LEU A 267 30.06 24.14 -7.40
CA LEU A 267 30.77 25.07 -8.28
C LEU A 267 29.88 26.24 -8.68
N ARG A 268 30.46 27.43 -8.68
CA ARG A 268 29.75 28.67 -9.10
C ARG A 268 29.32 28.66 -10.56
N ASN A 269 30.00 27.93 -11.47
CA ASN A 269 29.65 27.77 -12.88
C ASN A 269 29.94 26.34 -13.36
N PRO A 270 29.05 25.36 -13.14
CA PRO A 270 29.23 24.02 -13.62
C PRO A 270 29.08 23.99 -15.15
N SER A 271 30.03 23.34 -15.84
CA SER A 271 29.81 22.99 -17.25
C SER A 271 28.76 21.86 -17.31
N LEU A 272 27.70 22.07 -18.13
CA LEU A 272 26.62 21.10 -18.28
C LEU A 272 27.09 19.72 -18.79
N ASN A 273 28.20 19.71 -19.54
CA ASN A 273 28.78 18.50 -20.14
C ASN A 273 29.78 17.77 -19.23
N THR A 274 30.01 18.26 -18.01
CA THR A 274 30.87 17.55 -17.06
C THR A 274 30.12 16.39 -16.41
N SER A 275 30.86 15.31 -16.13
CA SER A 275 30.34 14.21 -15.33
C SER A 275 29.92 14.69 -13.93
N LEU A 276 28.91 14.06 -13.39
CA LEU A 276 28.41 14.38 -12.06
C LEU A 276 29.53 14.10 -11.00
N PRO A 277 29.65 14.92 -9.96
CA PRO A 277 30.70 14.77 -8.97
C PRO A 277 30.47 13.55 -8.07
N THR A 278 31.55 12.82 -7.75
CA THR A 278 31.52 11.63 -6.89
C THR A 278 32.24 11.81 -5.55
N GLN A 279 32.85 12.96 -5.29
CA GLN A 279 33.76 13.15 -4.17
C GLN A 279 33.09 13.20 -2.79
N THR A 280 31.86 13.66 -2.70
CA THR A 280 31.13 13.83 -1.41
C THR A 280 30.05 12.78 -1.19
N LEU A 281 29.93 11.78 -2.07
CA LEU A 281 28.80 10.83 -2.09
C LEU A 281 28.57 10.13 -0.78
N LYS A 282 29.62 9.76 -0.03
CA LYS A 282 29.47 9.03 1.24
C LYS A 282 28.70 9.85 2.26
N ALA A 283 29.07 11.11 2.46
CA ALA A 283 28.39 12.02 3.39
C ALA A 283 26.97 12.33 2.94
N ASP A 284 26.76 12.52 1.64
CA ASP A 284 25.45 12.79 1.06
C ASP A 284 24.51 11.58 1.12
N PHE A 285 25.02 10.35 0.94
CA PHE A 285 24.26 9.11 1.14
C PHE A 285 23.76 9.00 2.59
N ASP A 286 24.58 9.35 3.57
CA ASP A 286 24.19 9.32 4.98
C ASP A 286 23.16 10.42 5.29
N ARG A 287 23.36 11.63 4.76
CA ARG A 287 22.44 12.77 4.90
C ARG A 287 21.07 12.47 4.30
N LEU A 288 21.01 11.86 3.12
CA LEU A 288 19.78 11.49 2.43
C LEU A 288 19.24 10.12 2.85
N LYS A 289 19.85 9.47 3.85
CA LYS A 289 19.46 8.16 4.38
C LYS A 289 19.36 7.08 3.30
N ILE A 290 20.26 7.11 2.31
CA ILE A 290 20.29 6.09 1.26
C ILE A 290 20.92 4.81 1.80
N TRP A 291 20.17 3.73 1.69
CA TRP A 291 20.58 2.41 2.18
C TRP A 291 21.89 1.94 1.54
N GLN A 292 22.72 1.24 2.30
CA GLN A 292 24.04 0.82 1.87
C GLN A 292 24.00 -0.03 0.58
N ASN A 293 23.04 -0.96 0.49
CA ASN A 293 22.86 -1.84 -0.68
C ASN A 293 22.42 -1.11 -1.96
N ARG A 294 21.84 0.09 -1.87
CA ARG A 294 21.46 0.92 -3.02
C ARG A 294 22.55 1.91 -3.47
N ARG A 295 23.52 2.24 -2.61
CA ARG A 295 24.59 3.20 -2.90
C ARG A 295 25.37 2.86 -4.17
N PRO A 296 25.73 1.58 -4.44
CA PRO A 296 26.39 1.22 -5.70
C PRO A 296 25.56 1.54 -6.96
N LEU A 297 24.22 1.43 -6.89
CA LEU A 297 23.33 1.76 -8.01
C LEU A 297 23.37 3.25 -8.34
N TYR A 298 23.28 4.11 -7.33
CA TYR A 298 23.39 5.55 -7.49
C TYR A 298 24.79 5.94 -7.98
N THR A 299 25.85 5.34 -7.44
CA THR A 299 27.23 5.58 -7.90
C THR A 299 27.37 5.25 -9.37
N ALA A 300 26.84 4.10 -9.82
CA ALA A 300 26.87 3.70 -11.23
C ALA A 300 26.08 4.67 -12.14
N ALA A 301 24.94 5.18 -11.67
CA ALA A 301 24.17 6.18 -12.41
C ALA A 301 24.92 7.52 -12.50
N ILE A 302 25.49 8.01 -11.39
CA ILE A 302 26.24 9.26 -11.32
C ILE A 302 27.47 9.23 -12.24
N GLN A 303 28.16 8.11 -12.31
CA GLN A 303 29.35 7.97 -13.18
C GLN A 303 29.01 8.00 -14.68
N ARG A 304 27.78 7.63 -15.07
CA ARG A 304 27.32 7.64 -16.47
C ARG A 304 26.71 8.97 -16.90
N LEU A 305 26.10 9.69 -15.96
CA LEU A 305 25.32 10.88 -16.26
C LEU A 305 26.20 12.14 -16.26
N THR A 306 25.81 13.10 -17.10
CA THR A 306 26.23 14.50 -17.02
C THR A 306 25.04 15.34 -16.54
N TYR A 307 25.29 16.58 -16.11
CA TYR A 307 24.22 17.52 -15.76
C TYR A 307 23.28 17.76 -16.95
N GLN A 308 23.83 17.92 -18.15
CA GLN A 308 23.01 18.10 -19.36
C GLN A 308 22.04 16.93 -19.53
N LYS A 309 22.54 15.70 -19.47
CA LYS A 309 21.72 14.50 -19.65
C LYS A 309 20.68 14.35 -18.56
N LEU A 310 21.04 14.64 -17.31
CA LEU A 310 20.10 14.60 -16.18
C LEU A 310 18.96 15.61 -16.36
N PHE A 311 19.26 16.83 -16.80
CA PHE A 311 18.24 17.84 -17.09
C PHE A 311 17.36 17.49 -18.30
N GLU A 312 17.93 16.92 -19.36
CA GLU A 312 17.18 16.44 -20.51
C GLU A 312 16.20 15.33 -20.10
N ILE A 313 16.62 14.39 -19.24
CA ILE A 313 15.76 13.33 -18.72
C ILE A 313 14.63 13.90 -17.85
N LEU A 314 14.93 14.89 -17.00
CA LEU A 314 13.92 15.55 -16.17
C LEU A 314 12.89 16.32 -17.01
N GLN A 315 13.33 17.00 -18.06
CA GLN A 315 12.47 17.73 -18.97
C GLN A 315 11.55 16.75 -19.73
N GLU A 316 12.10 15.68 -20.27
CA GLU A 316 11.33 14.66 -20.97
C GLU A 316 10.32 13.96 -20.04
N LEU A 317 10.72 13.67 -18.77
CA LEU A 317 9.80 13.15 -17.77
C LEU A 317 8.62 14.09 -17.51
N ALA A 318 8.88 15.39 -17.40
CA ALA A 318 7.83 16.40 -17.21
C ALA A 318 6.88 16.49 -18.42
N ASP A 319 7.39 16.33 -19.64
CA ASP A 319 6.59 16.30 -20.86
C ASP A 319 5.72 15.04 -20.92
N ILE A 320 6.26 13.87 -20.55
CA ILE A 320 5.49 12.63 -20.44
C ILE A 320 4.38 12.78 -19.39
N GLU A 321 4.69 13.34 -18.22
CA GLU A 321 3.70 13.57 -17.16
C GLU A 321 2.56 14.49 -17.63
N ARG A 322 2.88 15.56 -18.36
CA ARG A 322 1.88 16.50 -18.92
C ARG A 322 0.98 15.78 -19.91
N THR A 323 1.56 15.00 -20.84
CA THR A 323 0.80 14.22 -21.83
C THR A 323 -0.10 13.19 -21.16
N THR A 324 0.40 12.48 -20.15
CA THR A 324 -0.37 11.46 -19.41
C THR A 324 -1.60 12.04 -18.71
N LYS A 325 -1.55 13.29 -18.28
CA LYS A 325 -2.68 13.96 -17.61
C LYS A 325 -3.70 14.54 -18.60
N GLN A 326 -3.31 14.83 -19.83
CA GLN A 326 -4.15 15.48 -20.83
C GLN A 326 -4.75 14.49 -21.83
N GLU A 327 -4.06 13.42 -22.15
CA GLU A 327 -4.43 12.42 -23.14
C GLU A 327 -4.38 11.01 -22.54
N TYR A 328 -5.51 10.31 -22.54
CA TYR A 328 -5.58 8.88 -22.22
C TYR A 328 -5.02 8.08 -23.41
N GLY A 329 -3.70 8.05 -23.61
CA GLY A 329 -3.09 7.47 -24.79
C GLY A 329 -2.11 6.32 -24.49
N GLN A 330 -2.04 5.34 -25.43
CA GLN A 330 -1.10 4.22 -25.42
C GLN A 330 0.37 4.64 -25.53
N ASP A 331 0.64 5.87 -25.95
CA ASP A 331 2.00 6.41 -26.19
C ASP A 331 2.86 6.56 -24.93
N VAL A 332 2.25 6.59 -23.74
CA VAL A 332 2.98 6.79 -22.48
C VAL A 332 4.00 5.68 -22.24
N TRP A 333 3.62 4.42 -22.51
CA TRP A 333 4.50 3.28 -22.31
C TRP A 333 5.71 3.27 -23.28
N VAL A 334 5.48 3.71 -24.52
CA VAL A 334 6.54 3.87 -25.52
C VAL A 334 7.51 4.97 -25.08
N LYS A 335 6.98 6.13 -24.67
CA LYS A 335 7.79 7.25 -24.16
C LYS A 335 8.59 6.86 -22.91
N LEU A 336 8.02 6.09 -21.98
CA LEU A 336 8.73 5.57 -20.81
C LEU A 336 9.84 4.59 -21.21
N ALA A 337 9.62 3.77 -22.24
CA ALA A 337 10.63 2.85 -22.74
C ALA A 337 11.81 3.60 -23.39
N ASP A 338 11.54 4.64 -24.15
CA ASP A 338 12.56 5.48 -24.79
C ASP A 338 13.35 6.27 -23.74
N LEU A 339 12.66 6.88 -22.78
CA LEU A 339 13.28 7.56 -21.64
C LEU A 339 14.18 6.60 -20.84
N SER A 340 13.73 5.34 -20.65
CA SER A 340 14.52 4.32 -19.97
C SER A 340 15.83 4.01 -20.67
N VAL A 341 15.80 3.92 -22.01
CA VAL A 341 17.03 3.73 -22.82
C VAL A 341 17.95 4.92 -22.66
N LYS A 342 17.41 6.14 -22.80
CA LYS A 342 18.16 7.37 -22.64
C LYS A 342 18.82 7.50 -21.27
N PHE A 343 18.14 7.08 -20.22
CA PHE A 343 18.69 7.06 -18.86
C PHE A 343 19.84 6.04 -18.70
N CYS A 344 19.74 4.90 -19.36
CA CYS A 344 20.73 3.82 -19.23
C CYS A 344 22.01 4.06 -20.04
N LEU A 345 21.95 4.83 -21.12
CA LEU A 345 23.08 5.17 -21.98
C LEU A 345 23.91 6.32 -21.43
#